data_177e92dcf9721d9cb75b1a8da0ee3374
#
_entry.id   177e92dcf9721d9cb75b1a8da0ee3374
#
_cell.length_a   1.000
_cell.length_b   1.000
_cell.length_c   1.000
_cell.angle_alpha   90.00
_cell.angle_beta   90.00
_cell.angle_gamma   90.00
#
_symmetry.space_group_name_H-M   'P 1'
#
loop_
_entity.id
_entity.type
_entity.pdbx_description
1 polymer ?
#
loop_
_entity_poly.entity_id
_entity_poly.type
_entity_poly.pdbx_seq_one_letter_code
_entity_poly.pdbx_strand_id
1 'polypeptide(L)'
;MYKRQDKTIGLCAHVDTLGLMVRSIRDNGELAFTNVGGPIVPTLDGEYCRVITRENKIYTGTILSNYPAAHVYEESKTAIRKCENMHIRLDEVVKNKEDVTALGIDNGDYIAIDPKTTYTNSGFLKSRFLDDKLSVACLVTVLKELKEKNIVPANNVIMIISTYEEVGHGSASIPENISCLLYTSPSPRD
;
A
#
# COMPACT_ATOMS: atom_id res chain seq x y z
N MET A 1 -32.52 -2.08 -33.89
CA MET A 1 -31.15 -2.61 -33.87
C MET A 1 -30.20 -1.43 -33.54
N TYR A 2 -29.87 -1.22 -32.27
CA TYR A 2 -28.93 -0.15 -31.90
C TYR A 2 -27.54 -0.52 -32.47
N LYS A 3 -27.00 0.35 -33.33
CA LYS A 3 -25.61 0.22 -33.75
C LYS A 3 -24.73 0.37 -32.50
N ARG A 4 -23.99 -0.69 -32.13
CA ARG A 4 -22.94 -0.64 -31.13
C ARG A 4 -22.02 0.51 -31.51
N GLN A 5 -21.92 1.53 -30.65
CA GLN A 5 -20.94 2.59 -30.89
C GLN A 5 -19.57 1.96 -30.67
N ASP A 6 -18.67 2.11 -31.64
CA ASP A 6 -17.28 1.58 -31.58
C ASP A 6 -16.41 2.35 -30.56
N LYS A 7 -17.03 2.91 -29.52
CA LYS A 7 -16.34 3.60 -28.45
C LYS A 7 -15.94 2.61 -27.39
N THR A 8 -14.70 2.72 -26.95
CA THR A 8 -14.15 1.94 -25.83
C THR A 8 -14.02 2.84 -24.61
N ILE A 9 -14.61 2.42 -23.50
CA ILE A 9 -14.50 3.10 -22.20
C ILE A 9 -13.48 2.33 -21.38
N GLY A 10 -12.46 3.03 -20.89
CA GLY A 10 -11.49 2.50 -19.92
C GLY A 10 -11.93 2.85 -18.50
N LEU A 11 -11.98 1.86 -17.62
CA LEU A 11 -12.16 2.02 -16.18
C LEU A 11 -10.86 1.65 -15.50
N CYS A 12 -10.23 2.59 -14.79
CA CYS A 12 -8.91 2.42 -14.21
C CYS A 12 -8.94 2.48 -12.69
N ALA A 13 -8.27 1.55 -12.05
CA ALA A 13 -8.01 1.50 -10.62
C ALA A 13 -6.64 0.88 -10.36
N HIS A 14 -6.08 1.04 -9.14
CA HIS A 14 -4.78 0.43 -8.81
C HIS A 14 -4.84 -0.46 -7.57
N VAL A 15 -3.92 -1.42 -7.47
CA VAL A 15 -3.86 -2.39 -6.36
C VAL A 15 -2.64 -2.21 -5.47
N ASP A 16 -1.63 -1.46 -5.92
CA ASP A 16 -0.49 -1.14 -5.07
C ASP A 16 -0.88 -0.19 -3.95
N THR A 17 -0.09 -0.18 -2.91
CA THR A 17 -0.33 0.61 -1.69
C THR A 17 0.93 1.33 -1.28
N LEU A 18 0.75 2.42 -0.57
CA LEU A 18 1.82 3.03 0.20
C LEU A 18 2.45 1.99 1.14
N GLY A 19 3.76 2.06 1.31
CA GLY A 19 4.50 1.14 2.16
C GLY A 19 5.85 1.70 2.56
N LEU A 20 6.68 0.81 3.09
CA LEU A 20 8.06 1.11 3.45
C LEU A 20 8.98 0.03 2.87
N MET A 21 10.28 0.30 2.88
CA MET A 21 11.31 -0.62 2.42
C MET A 21 12.48 -0.60 3.40
N VAL A 22 13.08 -1.75 3.66
CA VAL A 22 14.29 -1.86 4.49
C VAL A 22 15.43 -1.10 3.80
N ARG A 23 15.90 -0.03 4.44
CA ARG A 23 17.05 0.76 3.96
C ARG A 23 18.37 0.20 4.46
N SER A 24 18.41 -0.19 5.73
CA SER A 24 19.58 -0.82 6.34
C SER A 24 19.20 -1.54 7.64
N ILE A 25 19.98 -2.52 8.01
CA ILE A 25 19.91 -3.20 9.30
C ILE A 25 20.91 -2.54 10.23
N ARG A 26 20.47 -2.07 11.40
CA ARG A 26 21.31 -1.45 12.43
C ARG A 26 22.07 -2.51 13.21
N ASP A 27 23.15 -2.12 13.88
CA ASP A 27 24.00 -3.03 14.66
C ASP A 27 23.25 -3.70 15.84
N ASN A 28 22.18 -3.05 16.34
CA ASN A 28 21.32 -3.60 17.40
C ASN A 28 20.14 -4.46 16.86
N GLY A 29 20.10 -4.76 15.57
CA GLY A 29 19.04 -5.56 14.94
C GLY A 29 17.78 -4.80 14.56
N GLU A 30 17.67 -3.50 14.83
CA GLU A 30 16.56 -2.68 14.33
C GLU A 30 16.68 -2.41 12.83
N LEU A 31 15.55 -2.24 12.13
CA LEU A 31 15.57 -1.90 10.71
C LEU A 31 15.35 -0.40 10.52
N ALA A 32 16.28 0.25 9.85
CA ALA A 32 16.04 1.56 9.27
C ALA A 32 15.25 1.38 7.96
N PHE A 33 14.33 2.30 7.67
CA PHE A 33 13.46 2.18 6.51
C PHE A 33 13.43 3.46 5.66
N THR A 34 12.90 3.34 4.47
CA THR A 34 12.54 4.44 3.57
C THR A 34 11.10 4.26 3.08
N ASN A 35 10.50 5.32 2.57
CA ASN A 35 9.14 5.28 2.04
C ASN A 35 9.09 4.57 0.67
N VAL A 36 7.97 3.88 0.44
CA VAL A 36 7.48 3.50 -0.88
C VAL A 36 6.20 4.29 -1.12
N GLY A 37 6.23 5.19 -2.10
CA GLY A 37 5.20 6.21 -2.27
C GLY A 37 5.30 7.33 -1.22
N GLY A 38 4.18 7.94 -0.88
CA GLY A 38 4.08 9.09 0.01
C GLY A 38 3.34 8.85 1.34
N PRO A 39 3.67 7.82 2.16
CA PRO A 39 2.98 7.62 3.43
C PRO A 39 3.23 8.80 4.38
N ILE A 40 2.21 9.17 5.15
CA ILE A 40 2.33 10.20 6.19
C ILE A 40 3.03 9.59 7.41
N VAL A 41 4.35 9.62 7.42
CA VAL A 41 5.20 8.95 8.42
C VAL A 41 4.80 9.24 9.89
N PRO A 42 4.40 10.47 10.28
CA PRO A 42 3.94 10.73 11.64
C PRO A 42 2.76 9.87 12.11
N THR A 43 1.94 9.37 11.20
CA THR A 43 0.79 8.50 11.54
C THR A 43 1.18 7.03 11.75
N LEU A 44 2.45 6.71 11.58
CA LEU A 44 2.95 5.34 11.63
C LEU A 44 3.58 4.97 12.97
N ASP A 45 3.81 5.93 13.88
CA ASP A 45 4.39 5.66 15.19
C ASP A 45 3.47 4.76 16.03
N GLY A 46 3.95 3.56 16.38
CA GLY A 46 3.18 2.53 17.07
C GLY A 46 2.38 1.58 16.15
N GLU A 47 2.45 1.75 14.83
CA GLU A 47 1.74 0.89 13.89
C GLU A 47 2.46 -0.45 13.69
N TYR A 48 1.66 -1.51 13.50
CA TYR A 48 2.16 -2.84 13.17
C TYR A 48 2.49 -2.95 11.69
N CYS A 49 3.46 -3.78 11.39
CA CYS A 49 3.88 -4.01 10.02
C CYS A 49 4.34 -5.47 9.81
N ARG A 50 4.54 -5.82 8.55
CA ARG A 50 5.11 -7.10 8.12
C ARG A 50 6.27 -6.84 7.20
N VAL A 51 7.43 -7.37 7.52
CA VAL A 51 8.60 -7.40 6.64
C VAL A 51 8.49 -8.63 5.75
N ILE A 52 8.53 -8.43 4.45
CA ILE A 52 8.39 -9.46 3.44
C ILE A 52 9.72 -9.61 2.72
N THR A 53 10.38 -10.74 2.93
CA THR A 53 11.68 -11.02 2.30
C THR A 53 11.53 -11.40 0.84
N ARG A 54 12.63 -11.37 0.09
CA ARG A 54 12.66 -11.84 -1.32
C ARG A 54 12.29 -13.31 -1.48
N GLU A 55 12.44 -14.11 -0.42
CA GLU A 55 12.02 -15.51 -0.38
C GLU A 55 10.54 -15.68 0.06
N ASN A 56 9.78 -14.57 0.16
CA ASN A 56 8.41 -14.53 0.64
C ASN A 56 8.22 -15.02 2.10
N LYS A 57 9.25 -15.00 2.92
CA LYS A 57 9.10 -15.13 4.36
C LYS A 57 8.53 -13.84 4.93
N ILE A 58 7.68 -13.95 5.93
CA ILE A 58 6.98 -12.81 6.55
C ILE A 58 7.32 -12.78 8.03
N TYR A 59 7.83 -11.65 8.49
CA TYR A 59 8.08 -11.35 9.90
C TYR A 59 7.24 -10.17 10.33
N THR A 60 6.68 -10.23 11.53
CA THR A 60 5.93 -9.10 12.10
C THR A 60 6.87 -8.14 12.82
N GLY A 61 6.42 -6.91 13.00
CA GLY A 61 7.14 -5.90 13.72
C GLY A 61 6.30 -4.66 13.98
N THR A 62 6.91 -3.71 14.68
CA THR A 62 6.29 -2.44 15.06
C THR A 62 7.15 -1.29 14.57
N ILE A 63 6.51 -0.29 13.97
CA ILE A 63 7.12 0.97 13.56
C ILE A 63 7.20 1.87 14.78
N LEU A 64 8.38 2.27 15.19
CA LEU A 64 8.60 3.04 16.42
C LEU A 64 9.47 4.26 16.18
N SER A 65 9.22 5.31 16.96
CA SER A 65 10.16 6.42 17.10
C SER A 65 11.47 5.93 17.75
N ASN A 66 12.61 6.54 17.41
CA ASN A 66 13.88 6.33 18.12
C ASN A 66 13.82 6.85 19.57
N TYR A 67 12.77 7.59 19.92
CA TYR A 67 12.53 8.18 21.23
C TYR A 67 11.16 7.72 21.79
N PRO A 68 10.96 6.42 22.09
CA PRO A 68 9.62 5.86 22.31
C PRO A 68 9.04 6.16 23.70
N ALA A 69 9.85 6.61 24.66
CA ALA A 69 9.44 6.72 26.05
C ALA A 69 9.64 8.15 26.60
N ALA A 70 8.54 8.83 26.92
CA ALA A 70 8.54 10.23 27.37
C ALA A 70 9.24 10.47 28.72
N HIS A 71 9.42 9.43 29.54
CA HIS A 71 10.13 9.51 30.81
C HIS A 71 11.64 9.21 30.68
N VAL A 72 12.10 8.79 29.51
CA VAL A 72 13.51 8.48 29.22
C VAL A 72 14.11 9.48 28.27
N TYR A 73 13.32 9.94 27.29
CA TYR A 73 13.76 10.82 26.21
C TYR A 73 13.00 12.13 26.25
N GLU A 74 13.66 13.26 26.43
CA GLU A 74 13.05 14.60 26.35
C GLU A 74 12.49 14.85 24.95
N GLU A 75 13.14 14.31 23.91
CA GLU A 75 12.77 14.44 22.50
C GLU A 75 11.51 13.66 22.13
N SER A 76 11.02 12.75 22.97
CA SER A 76 9.86 11.90 22.65
C SER A 76 8.62 12.67 22.21
N LYS A 77 8.43 13.90 22.74
CA LYS A 77 7.31 14.80 22.45
C LYS A 77 7.56 15.72 21.28
N THR A 78 8.82 16.00 20.95
CA THR A 78 9.21 17.07 20.01
C THR A 78 9.92 16.53 18.75
N ALA A 79 10.48 15.32 18.80
CA ALA A 79 11.15 14.72 17.65
C ALA A 79 10.18 14.56 16.47
N ILE A 80 10.60 15.07 15.32
CA ILE A 80 9.83 14.92 14.08
C ILE A 80 9.82 13.43 13.69
N ARG A 81 8.63 12.87 13.46
CA ARG A 81 8.43 11.49 12.97
C ARG A 81 8.72 11.46 11.48
N LYS A 82 9.95 11.12 11.14
CA LYS A 82 10.45 10.93 9.77
C LYS A 82 11.33 9.68 9.72
N CYS A 83 11.60 9.14 8.56
CA CYS A 83 12.31 7.86 8.41
C CYS A 83 13.62 7.77 9.20
N GLU A 84 14.38 8.88 9.30
CA GLU A 84 15.66 8.92 10.03
C GLU A 84 15.50 8.82 11.54
N ASN A 85 14.34 9.25 12.06
CA ASN A 85 14.03 9.30 13.49
C ASN A 85 13.14 8.13 13.94
N MET A 86 12.97 7.14 13.07
CA MET A 86 12.13 5.96 13.32
C MET A 86 12.85 4.67 12.90
N HIS A 87 12.34 3.55 13.35
CA HIS A 87 12.84 2.23 13.02
C HIS A 87 11.72 1.19 13.07
N ILE A 88 11.98 0.00 12.53
CA ILE A 88 11.16 -1.18 12.75
C ILE A 88 11.84 -2.04 13.80
N ARG A 89 11.10 -2.40 14.83
CA ARG A 89 11.48 -3.45 15.77
C ARG A 89 10.75 -4.72 15.35
N LEU A 90 11.51 -5.77 15.04
CA LEU A 90 10.96 -7.09 14.72
C LEU A 90 10.41 -7.77 15.98
N ASP A 91 9.39 -8.60 15.81
CA ASP A 91 8.82 -9.45 16.85
C ASP A 91 9.60 -10.79 16.91
N GLU A 92 10.93 -10.71 16.74
CA GLU A 92 11.85 -11.83 16.72
C GLU A 92 12.96 -11.63 17.78
N VAL A 93 13.57 -12.74 18.21
CA VAL A 93 14.69 -12.69 19.16
C VAL A 93 15.98 -12.39 18.40
N VAL A 94 16.18 -11.11 18.10
CA VAL A 94 17.38 -10.60 17.42
C VAL A 94 18.09 -9.59 18.32
N LYS A 95 19.42 -9.59 18.32
CA LYS A 95 20.25 -8.72 19.15
C LYS A 95 21.24 -7.89 18.33
N ASN A 96 21.49 -8.30 17.12
CA ASN A 96 22.46 -7.70 16.22
C ASN A 96 22.05 -7.87 14.76
N LYS A 97 22.84 -7.30 13.88
CA LYS A 97 22.65 -7.35 12.43
C LYS A 97 22.71 -8.78 11.88
N GLU A 98 23.61 -9.60 12.41
CA GLU A 98 23.85 -10.98 11.99
C GLU A 98 22.60 -11.84 12.25
N ASP A 99 21.95 -11.68 13.40
CA ASP A 99 20.72 -12.40 13.74
C ASP A 99 19.61 -12.08 12.72
N VAL A 100 19.46 -10.80 12.35
CA VAL A 100 18.44 -10.36 11.37
C VAL A 100 18.76 -10.89 9.97
N THR A 101 20.02 -10.85 9.59
CA THR A 101 20.47 -11.39 8.29
C THR A 101 20.24 -12.92 8.21
N ALA A 102 20.41 -13.63 9.33
CA ALA A 102 20.12 -15.07 9.42
C ALA A 102 18.64 -15.42 9.21
N LEU A 103 17.71 -14.48 9.49
CA LEU A 103 16.29 -14.60 9.14
C LEU A 103 16.04 -14.51 7.62
N GLY A 104 17.02 -14.01 6.86
CA GLY A 104 16.92 -13.77 5.43
C GLY A 104 16.37 -12.38 5.09
N ILE A 105 16.36 -11.47 6.05
CA ILE A 105 15.97 -10.06 5.85
C ILE A 105 17.19 -9.31 5.31
N ASP A 106 17.00 -8.53 4.25
CA ASP A 106 18.04 -7.73 3.62
C ASP A 106 17.52 -6.34 3.19
N ASN A 107 18.43 -5.49 2.80
CA ASN A 107 18.14 -4.18 2.23
C ASN A 107 17.29 -4.34 0.95
N GLY A 108 16.24 -3.54 0.84
CA GLY A 108 15.31 -3.60 -0.28
C GLY A 108 14.13 -4.55 -0.07
N ASP A 109 14.03 -5.24 1.07
CA ASP A 109 12.84 -6.01 1.43
C ASP A 109 11.69 -5.06 1.75
N TYR A 110 10.46 -5.44 1.35
CA TYR A 110 9.29 -4.60 1.56
C TYR A 110 8.76 -4.71 2.98
N ILE A 111 8.24 -3.58 3.46
CA ILE A 111 7.56 -3.49 4.75
C ILE A 111 6.12 -3.06 4.50
N ALA A 112 5.19 -3.99 4.65
CA ALA A 112 3.76 -3.75 4.51
C ALA A 112 3.19 -3.26 5.85
N ILE A 113 2.59 -2.07 5.85
CA ILE A 113 1.92 -1.48 7.03
C ILE A 113 0.58 -2.21 7.22
N ASP A 114 0.22 -2.53 8.46
CA ASP A 114 -1.04 -3.20 8.75
C ASP A 114 -2.23 -2.30 8.34
N PRO A 115 -3.13 -2.77 7.46
CA PRO A 115 -4.28 -2.00 7.00
C PRO A 115 -5.34 -1.77 8.08
N LYS A 116 -5.36 -2.54 9.18
CA LYS A 116 -6.33 -2.47 10.28
C LYS A 116 -7.77 -2.47 9.77
N THR A 117 -8.06 -3.35 8.81
CA THR A 117 -9.37 -3.42 8.17
C THR A 117 -10.44 -3.87 9.15
N THR A 118 -11.50 -3.07 9.27
CA THR A 118 -12.67 -3.39 10.08
C THR A 118 -13.94 -3.07 9.33
N TYR A 119 -14.96 -3.92 9.51
CA TYR A 119 -16.31 -3.69 9.04
C TYR A 119 -17.24 -3.55 10.25
N THR A 120 -17.94 -2.43 10.35
CA THR A 120 -18.79 -2.15 11.51
C THR A 120 -20.21 -2.67 11.30
N ASN A 121 -20.94 -2.93 12.39
CA ASN A 121 -22.35 -3.34 12.32
C ASN A 121 -23.24 -2.28 11.66
N SER A 122 -22.82 -1.01 11.64
CA SER A 122 -23.49 0.08 10.96
C SER A 122 -23.19 0.17 9.47
N GLY A 123 -22.37 -0.74 8.92
CA GLY A 123 -22.06 -0.81 7.50
C GLY A 123 -20.85 0.00 7.05
N PHE A 124 -20.05 0.55 7.96
CA PHE A 124 -18.81 1.24 7.58
C PHE A 124 -17.65 0.26 7.37
N LEU A 125 -16.96 0.40 6.26
CA LEU A 125 -15.64 -0.19 6.02
C LEU A 125 -14.57 0.85 6.39
N LYS A 126 -13.72 0.50 7.34
CA LYS A 126 -12.60 1.32 7.76
C LYS A 126 -11.30 0.54 7.55
N SER A 127 -10.35 1.12 6.83
CA SER A 127 -9.07 0.50 6.53
C SER A 127 -8.06 1.57 6.12
N ARG A 128 -6.77 1.29 6.21
CA ARG A 128 -5.76 1.92 5.35
C ARG A 128 -5.91 1.38 3.93
N PHE A 129 -5.42 2.13 2.97
CA PHE A 129 -5.32 1.68 1.57
C PHE A 129 -6.68 1.34 0.92
N LEU A 130 -7.76 2.04 1.32
CA LEU A 130 -8.99 2.06 0.54
C LEU A 130 -8.76 2.70 -0.83
N ASP A 131 -7.85 3.62 -0.91
CA ASP A 131 -7.19 4.09 -2.10
C ASP A 131 -6.13 3.06 -2.55
N ASP A 132 -6.30 2.34 -3.67
CA ASP A 132 -7.53 2.38 -4.47
C ASP A 132 -8.20 0.98 -4.57
N LYS A 133 -7.93 0.13 -3.57
CA LYS A 133 -8.49 -1.23 -3.51
C LYS A 133 -10.01 -1.25 -3.45
N LEU A 134 -10.62 -0.17 -2.92
CA LEU A 134 -12.08 -0.08 -2.90
C LEU A 134 -12.62 0.05 -4.33
N SER A 135 -12.01 0.87 -5.16
CA SER A 135 -12.40 1.01 -6.56
C SER A 135 -12.17 -0.26 -7.36
N VAL A 136 -11.05 -0.97 -7.11
CA VAL A 136 -10.83 -2.31 -7.70
C VAL A 136 -11.97 -3.26 -7.32
N ALA A 137 -12.38 -3.28 -6.06
CA ALA A 137 -13.51 -4.11 -5.61
C ALA A 137 -14.82 -3.72 -6.30
N CYS A 138 -15.06 -2.41 -6.51
CA CYS A 138 -16.21 -1.93 -7.27
C CYS A 138 -16.17 -2.41 -8.73
N LEU A 139 -15.02 -2.30 -9.41
CA LEU A 139 -14.86 -2.78 -10.78
C LEU A 139 -15.14 -4.28 -10.90
N VAL A 140 -14.57 -5.08 -10.00
CA VAL A 140 -14.81 -6.53 -9.97
C VAL A 140 -16.28 -6.84 -9.70
N THR A 141 -16.94 -6.08 -8.83
CA THR A 141 -18.39 -6.24 -8.54
C THR A 141 -19.22 -5.91 -9.75
N VAL A 142 -18.88 -4.85 -10.49
CA VAL A 142 -19.57 -4.51 -11.75
C VAL A 142 -19.46 -5.65 -12.77
N LEU A 143 -18.26 -6.23 -12.94
CA LEU A 143 -18.07 -7.40 -13.82
C LEU A 143 -18.96 -8.58 -13.41
N LYS A 144 -19.00 -8.88 -12.12
CA LYS A 144 -19.85 -9.93 -11.57
C LYS A 144 -21.33 -9.69 -11.88
N GLU A 145 -21.82 -8.49 -11.59
CA GLU A 145 -23.22 -8.09 -11.86
C GLU A 145 -23.58 -8.18 -13.35
N LEU A 146 -22.71 -7.69 -14.23
CA LEU A 146 -22.93 -7.78 -15.69
C LEU A 146 -23.05 -9.24 -16.13
N LYS A 147 -22.18 -10.11 -15.61
CA LYS A 147 -22.18 -11.55 -15.93
C LYS A 147 -23.44 -12.25 -15.38
N GLU A 148 -23.77 -12.06 -14.11
CA GLU A 148 -24.90 -12.73 -13.45
C GLU A 148 -26.26 -12.31 -14.04
N LYS A 149 -26.38 -11.04 -14.43
CA LYS A 149 -27.61 -10.51 -15.01
C LYS A 149 -27.65 -10.59 -16.54
N ASN A 150 -26.64 -11.19 -17.17
CA ASN A 150 -26.50 -11.26 -18.63
C ASN A 150 -26.63 -9.90 -19.33
N ILE A 151 -26.10 -8.84 -18.69
CA ILE A 151 -26.12 -7.48 -19.25
C ILE A 151 -24.92 -7.31 -20.19
N VAL A 152 -25.20 -6.92 -21.42
CA VAL A 152 -24.17 -6.54 -22.40
C VAL A 152 -24.10 -5.02 -22.44
N PRO A 153 -22.97 -4.39 -22.08
CA PRO A 153 -22.81 -2.95 -22.16
C PRO A 153 -23.00 -2.42 -23.58
N ALA A 154 -23.54 -1.20 -23.72
CA ALA A 154 -23.71 -0.55 -25.02
C ALA A 154 -22.37 -0.22 -25.71
N ASN A 155 -21.33 0.04 -24.93
CA ASN A 155 -19.96 0.31 -25.39
C ASN A 155 -19.03 -0.84 -25.00
N ASN A 156 -17.89 -0.93 -25.66
CA ASN A 156 -16.80 -1.79 -25.19
C ASN A 156 -16.26 -1.22 -23.87
N VAL A 157 -16.01 -2.08 -22.89
CA VAL A 157 -15.46 -1.69 -21.59
C VAL A 157 -14.16 -2.45 -21.36
N ILE A 158 -13.10 -1.72 -21.05
CA ILE A 158 -11.80 -2.27 -20.64
C ILE A 158 -11.59 -1.88 -19.19
N MET A 159 -11.39 -2.84 -18.30
CA MET A 159 -10.98 -2.60 -16.92
C MET A 159 -9.47 -2.73 -16.83
N ILE A 160 -8.82 -1.69 -16.32
CA ILE A 160 -7.39 -1.57 -16.17
C ILE A 160 -7.09 -1.55 -14.68
N ILE A 161 -6.47 -2.62 -14.18
CA ILE A 161 -6.01 -2.69 -12.80
C ILE A 161 -4.50 -2.56 -12.83
N SER A 162 -4.01 -1.39 -12.41
CA SER A 162 -2.59 -1.05 -12.47
C SER A 162 -1.86 -1.34 -11.17
N THR A 163 -0.55 -1.35 -11.25
CA THR A 163 0.42 -1.31 -10.16
C THR A 163 1.34 -0.11 -10.36
N TYR A 164 2.09 0.30 -9.35
CA TYR A 164 3.00 1.45 -9.36
C TYR A 164 2.33 2.83 -9.49
N GLU A 165 1.02 2.96 -9.21
CA GLU A 165 0.35 4.26 -9.17
C GLU A 165 0.94 5.14 -8.07
N GLU A 166 1.12 4.59 -6.88
CA GLU A 166 1.63 5.26 -5.68
C GLU A 166 3.09 5.74 -5.81
N VAL A 167 3.79 5.29 -6.85
CA VAL A 167 5.14 5.74 -7.22
C VAL A 167 5.19 6.49 -8.56
N GLY A 168 4.01 6.87 -9.08
CA GLY A 168 3.87 7.76 -10.24
C GLY A 168 3.94 7.10 -11.61
N HIS A 169 3.72 5.80 -11.72
CA HIS A 169 3.85 5.05 -12.98
C HIS A 169 2.63 4.18 -13.34
N GLY A 170 1.53 4.25 -12.57
CA GLY A 170 0.40 3.33 -12.69
C GLY A 170 -0.30 3.27 -14.04
N SER A 171 -0.35 4.36 -14.78
CA SER A 171 -1.01 4.46 -16.09
C SER A 171 -0.05 4.62 -17.27
N ALA A 172 1.20 4.22 -17.12
CA ALA A 172 2.21 4.35 -18.18
C ALA A 172 1.93 3.50 -19.43
N SER A 173 1.03 2.52 -19.35
CA SER A 173 0.66 1.65 -20.48
C SER A 173 -0.87 1.51 -20.56
N ILE A 174 -1.50 2.45 -21.24
CA ILE A 174 -2.94 2.43 -21.52
C ILE A 174 -3.14 2.03 -22.99
N PRO A 175 -4.10 1.13 -23.33
CA PRO A 175 -4.41 0.80 -24.71
C PRO A 175 -4.82 2.03 -25.53
N GLU A 176 -4.26 2.21 -26.72
CA GLU A 176 -4.48 3.38 -27.59
C GLU A 176 -5.91 3.56 -28.07
N ASN A 177 -6.72 2.51 -28.05
CA ASN A 177 -8.09 2.52 -28.57
C ASN A 177 -9.15 2.94 -27.53
N ILE A 178 -8.77 3.55 -26.41
CA ILE A 178 -9.70 4.05 -25.40
C ILE A 178 -10.22 5.43 -25.81
N SER A 179 -11.52 5.55 -25.97
CA SER A 179 -12.19 6.82 -26.32
C SER A 179 -12.52 7.69 -25.11
N CYS A 180 -12.64 7.08 -23.94
CA CYS A 180 -12.90 7.75 -22.67
C CYS A 180 -12.27 6.94 -21.55
N LEU A 181 -11.50 7.59 -20.68
CA LEU A 181 -10.87 6.99 -19.51
C LEU A 181 -11.51 7.56 -18.25
N LEU A 182 -12.00 6.69 -17.38
CA LEU A 182 -12.50 7.03 -16.06
C LEU A 182 -11.50 6.52 -15.02
N TYR A 183 -10.91 7.44 -14.29
CA TYR A 183 -10.11 7.16 -13.11
C TYR A 183 -11.01 7.16 -11.88
N THR A 184 -10.80 6.23 -10.99
CA THR A 184 -11.58 6.07 -9.77
C THR A 184 -10.93 6.76 -8.57
N SER A 185 -9.65 7.14 -8.67
CA SER A 185 -8.95 7.95 -7.68
C SER A 185 -8.38 9.19 -8.38
N PRO A 186 -8.77 10.42 -7.97
CA PRO A 186 -8.12 11.61 -8.45
C PRO A 186 -6.67 11.63 -7.95
N SER A 187 -5.73 11.86 -8.84
CA SER A 187 -4.35 12.10 -8.46
C SER A 187 -4.27 13.30 -7.51
N PRO A 188 -3.54 13.22 -6.40
CA PRO A 188 -3.33 14.39 -5.53
C PRO A 188 -2.53 15.51 -6.19
N ARG A 189 -2.23 15.40 -7.47
CA ARG A 189 -1.51 16.40 -8.29
C ARG A 189 -2.40 17.15 -9.29
N ASP A 190 -3.68 16.85 -9.34
CA ASP A 190 -4.67 17.52 -10.21
C ASP A 190 -5.41 18.63 -9.45
#